data_fd9df3ce08841f1809aeebea1dfa5565
#
_entry.id   fd9df3ce08841f1809aeebea1dfa5565
#
_cell.length_a   1.000
_cell.length_b   1.000
_cell.length_c   1.000
_cell.angle_alpha   90.00
_cell.angle_beta   90.00
_cell.angle_gamma   90.00
#
_symmetry.space_group_name_H-M   'P 1'
#
loop_
_entity.id
_entity.type
_entity.pdbx_description
1 polymer ?
#
loop_
_entity_poly.entity_id
_entity_poly.type
_entity_poly.pdbx_seq_one_letter_code
_entity_poly.pdbx_strand_id
1 'polypeptide(L)'
;MEFYISNSSDKPIYEQIMTQIKSQILSGALKEGDALPSIRVLARELRISVITTKRAYDELEHAGLLHSVAGKGTFVAAADPQLLREEKMRQLEDLLQKAVNLSQEHGISLEELTQILTLKIGRASCRERV
;
A
#
# COMPACT_ATOMS: atom_id res chain seq x y z
N MET A 1 -13.68 2.82 6.58
CA MET A 1 -12.77 2.20 5.61
C MET A 1 -13.51 1.97 4.31
N GLU A 2 -13.02 2.54 3.25
CA GLU A 2 -13.67 2.44 1.95
C GLU A 2 -12.84 1.58 1.00
N PHE A 3 -13.54 0.75 0.22
CA PHE A 3 -12.93 -0.11 -0.77
C PHE A 3 -13.53 0.13 -2.14
N TYR A 4 -12.68 0.14 -3.15
CA TYR A 4 -13.10 0.25 -4.55
C TYR A 4 -12.67 -1.00 -5.29
N ILE A 5 -13.65 -1.76 -5.77
CA ILE A 5 -13.41 -2.97 -6.54
C ILE A 5 -13.75 -2.70 -7.99
N SER A 6 -12.79 -2.95 -8.88
CA SER A 6 -12.98 -2.78 -10.32
C SER A 6 -12.95 -4.12 -11.01
N ASN A 7 -14.04 -4.45 -11.71
CA ASN A 7 -14.12 -5.66 -12.52
C ASN A 7 -13.34 -5.52 -13.83
N SER A 8 -13.00 -4.30 -14.21
CA SER A 8 -12.24 -4.03 -15.43
C SER A 8 -10.73 -4.02 -15.19
N SER A 9 -10.28 -4.13 -13.93
CA SER A 9 -8.87 -4.23 -13.60
C SER A 9 -8.32 -5.59 -13.96
N ASP A 10 -7.06 -5.64 -14.37
CA ASP A 10 -6.34 -6.89 -14.65
C ASP A 10 -6.04 -7.67 -13.38
N LYS A 11 -6.10 -7.01 -12.21
CA LYS A 11 -5.80 -7.65 -10.93
C LYS A 11 -6.99 -8.41 -10.39
N PRO A 12 -6.79 -9.62 -9.85
CA PRO A 12 -7.84 -10.35 -9.15
C PRO A 12 -8.44 -9.53 -8.01
N ILE A 13 -9.69 -9.78 -7.66
CA ILE A 13 -10.40 -9.03 -6.61
C ILE A 13 -9.66 -9.14 -5.27
N TYR A 14 -9.17 -10.32 -4.89
CA TYR A 14 -8.46 -10.48 -3.63
C TYR A 14 -7.20 -9.60 -3.56
N GLU A 15 -6.50 -9.44 -4.68
CA GLU A 15 -5.33 -8.57 -4.77
C GLU A 15 -5.70 -7.10 -4.59
N GLN A 16 -6.82 -6.68 -5.16
CA GLN A 16 -7.32 -5.32 -4.98
C GLN A 16 -7.61 -5.02 -3.51
N ILE A 17 -8.21 -5.96 -2.80
CA ILE A 17 -8.48 -5.84 -1.37
C ILE A 17 -7.18 -5.74 -0.59
N MET A 18 -6.23 -6.62 -0.87
CA MET A 18 -4.93 -6.63 -0.22
C MET A 18 -4.20 -5.31 -0.40
N THR A 19 -4.16 -4.81 -1.62
CA THR A 19 -3.48 -3.56 -1.97
C THR A 19 -4.08 -2.38 -1.22
N GLN A 20 -5.41 -2.32 -1.14
CA GLN A 20 -6.11 -1.23 -0.46
C GLN A 20 -5.89 -1.27 1.05
N ILE A 21 -5.93 -2.45 1.67
CA ILE A 21 -5.65 -2.59 3.10
C ILE A 21 -4.20 -2.22 3.41
N LYS A 22 -3.25 -2.73 2.62
CA LYS A 22 -1.84 -2.37 2.74
C LYS A 22 -1.62 -0.87 2.66
N SER A 23 -2.24 -0.24 1.67
CA SER A 23 -2.14 1.20 1.46
C SER A 23 -2.63 1.97 2.67
N GLN A 24 -3.74 1.56 3.27
CA GLN A 24 -4.29 2.22 4.45
C GLN A 24 -3.40 2.04 5.68
N ILE A 25 -2.78 0.87 5.83
CA ILE A 25 -1.84 0.63 6.93
C ILE A 25 -0.59 1.50 6.74
N LEU A 26 -0.05 1.54 5.54
CA LEU A 26 1.16 2.30 5.23
C LEU A 26 0.96 3.81 5.33
N SER A 27 -0.24 4.29 4.99
CA SER A 27 -0.56 5.72 5.07
C SER A 27 -0.89 6.18 6.48
N GLY A 28 -1.10 5.25 7.41
CA GLY A 28 -1.50 5.56 8.77
C GLY A 28 -3.01 5.68 8.97
N ALA A 29 -3.80 5.47 7.92
CA ALA A 29 -5.27 5.46 8.05
C ALA A 29 -5.75 4.30 8.91
N LEU A 30 -5.07 3.15 8.82
CA LEU A 30 -5.25 2.02 9.72
C LEU A 30 -4.01 1.92 10.60
N LYS A 31 -4.22 1.92 11.90
CA LYS A 31 -3.15 1.87 12.90
C LYS A 31 -3.11 0.50 13.57
N GLU A 32 -1.97 0.20 14.19
CA GLU A 32 -1.83 -1.02 14.99
C GLU A 32 -2.99 -1.16 15.98
N GLY A 33 -3.59 -2.34 15.99
CA GLY A 33 -4.70 -2.63 16.87
C GLY A 33 -6.07 -2.25 16.35
N ASP A 34 -6.16 -1.53 15.24
CA ASP A 34 -7.45 -1.19 14.64
C ASP A 34 -8.16 -2.45 14.16
N ALA A 35 -9.46 -2.51 14.44
CA ALA A 35 -10.29 -3.63 14.01
C ALA A 35 -10.68 -3.49 12.55
N LEU A 36 -10.63 -4.61 11.83
CA LEU A 36 -11.12 -4.69 10.45
C LEU A 36 -12.53 -5.29 10.45
N PRO A 37 -13.34 -5.01 9.43
CA PRO A 37 -14.61 -5.68 9.29
C PRO A 37 -14.42 -7.20 9.23
N SER A 38 -15.39 -7.96 9.71
CA SER A 38 -15.32 -9.41 9.55
C SER A 38 -15.35 -9.78 8.07
N ILE A 39 -14.81 -10.97 7.76
CA ILE A 39 -14.79 -11.47 6.38
C ILE A 39 -16.18 -11.46 5.77
N ARG A 40 -17.18 -11.91 6.53
CA ARG A 40 -18.57 -11.95 6.04
C ARG A 40 -19.16 -10.56 5.79
N VAL A 41 -18.89 -9.62 6.68
CA VAL A 41 -19.38 -8.25 6.55
C VAL A 41 -18.76 -7.59 5.32
N LEU A 42 -17.45 -7.70 5.18
CA LEU A 42 -16.75 -7.10 4.04
C LEU A 42 -17.20 -7.73 2.71
N ALA A 43 -17.32 -9.05 2.68
CA ALA A 43 -17.80 -9.75 1.48
C ALA A 43 -19.19 -9.28 1.08
N ARG A 44 -20.08 -9.09 2.05
CA ARG A 44 -21.44 -8.60 1.80
C ARG A 44 -21.43 -7.17 1.29
N GLU A 45 -20.65 -6.31 1.92
CA GLU A 45 -20.56 -4.89 1.53
C GLU A 45 -20.01 -4.72 0.12
N LEU A 46 -19.02 -5.52 -0.24
CA LEU A 46 -18.37 -5.44 -1.55
C LEU A 46 -19.06 -6.31 -2.60
N ARG A 47 -20.06 -7.12 -2.19
CA ARG A 47 -20.78 -8.05 -3.07
C ARG A 47 -19.85 -9.04 -3.76
N ILE A 48 -18.95 -9.62 -2.99
CA ILE A 48 -17.99 -10.61 -3.45
C ILE A 48 -18.10 -11.87 -2.59
N SER A 49 -17.42 -12.94 -3.00
CA SER A 49 -17.48 -14.20 -2.27
C SER A 49 -16.73 -14.11 -0.93
N VAL A 50 -17.20 -14.87 0.04
CA VAL A 50 -16.51 -15.01 1.32
C VAL A 50 -15.11 -15.63 1.13
N ILE A 51 -15.00 -16.56 0.19
CA ILE A 51 -13.73 -17.23 -0.11
C ILE A 51 -12.68 -16.24 -0.61
N THR A 52 -13.06 -15.33 -1.50
CA THR A 52 -12.17 -14.29 -2.03
C THR A 52 -11.71 -13.34 -0.93
N THR A 53 -12.64 -12.91 -0.07
CA THR A 53 -12.33 -12.02 1.06
C THR A 53 -11.41 -12.73 2.06
N LYS A 54 -11.71 -13.99 2.36
CA LYS A 54 -10.89 -14.80 3.26
C LYS A 54 -9.46 -14.94 2.73
N ARG A 55 -9.31 -15.17 1.44
CA ARG A 55 -7.99 -15.28 0.81
C ARG A 55 -7.19 -14.00 0.99
N ALA A 56 -7.82 -12.85 0.79
CA ALA A 56 -7.15 -11.56 0.98
C ALA A 56 -6.66 -11.40 2.43
N TYR A 57 -7.50 -11.71 3.39
CA TYR A 57 -7.16 -11.62 4.81
C TYR A 57 -6.06 -12.61 5.20
N ASP A 58 -6.14 -13.84 4.71
CA ASP A 58 -5.13 -14.86 4.98
C ASP A 58 -3.76 -14.46 4.44
N GLU A 59 -3.72 -13.90 3.24
CA GLU A 59 -2.47 -13.43 2.63
C GLU A 59 -1.88 -12.27 3.42
N LEU A 60 -2.72 -11.34 3.87
CA LEU A 60 -2.26 -10.21 4.70
C LEU A 60 -1.77 -10.66 6.06
N GLU A 61 -2.42 -11.66 6.65
CA GLU A 61 -1.99 -12.26 7.91
C GLU A 61 -0.64 -12.96 7.74
N HIS A 62 -0.48 -13.69 6.65
CA HIS A 62 0.78 -14.35 6.29
C HIS A 62 1.92 -13.34 6.12
N ALA A 63 1.60 -12.18 5.56
CA ALA A 63 2.57 -11.09 5.38
C ALA A 63 2.88 -10.33 6.69
N GLY A 64 2.19 -10.67 7.79
CA GLY A 64 2.42 -10.04 9.08
C GLY A 64 1.72 -8.70 9.27
N LEU A 65 0.78 -8.35 8.39
CA LEU A 65 0.06 -7.07 8.47
C LEU A 65 -1.22 -7.16 9.29
N LEU A 66 -1.82 -8.32 9.36
CA LEU A 66 -3.03 -8.57 10.15
C LEU A 66 -2.82 -9.74 11.09
N HIS A 67 -3.61 -9.76 12.16
CA HIS A 67 -3.71 -10.95 13.03
C HIS A 67 -5.16 -11.18 13.42
N SER A 68 -5.53 -12.45 13.50
CA SER A 68 -6.87 -12.86 13.90
C SER A 68 -6.85 -13.29 15.34
N VAL A 69 -7.87 -12.87 16.10
CA VAL A 69 -8.08 -13.29 17.47
C VAL A 69 -9.40 -14.05 17.53
N ALA A 70 -9.34 -15.31 17.93
CA ALA A 70 -10.52 -16.16 17.99
C ALA A 70 -11.61 -15.53 18.84
N GLY A 71 -12.82 -15.42 18.27
CA GLY A 71 -13.97 -14.84 18.95
C GLY A 71 -14.00 -13.32 19.02
N LYS A 72 -12.93 -12.63 18.59
CA LYS A 72 -12.84 -11.16 18.66
C LYS A 72 -12.72 -10.48 17.30
N GLY A 73 -12.18 -11.18 16.29
CA GLY A 73 -12.07 -10.66 14.94
C GLY A 73 -10.64 -10.53 14.44
N THR A 74 -10.48 -9.68 13.42
CA THR A 74 -9.20 -9.43 12.76
C THR A 74 -8.76 -8.01 13.03
N PHE A 75 -7.48 -7.84 13.34
CA PHE A 75 -6.91 -6.56 13.74
C PHE A 75 -5.62 -6.28 12.96
N VAL A 76 -5.28 -5.02 12.85
CA VAL A 76 -4.00 -4.62 12.28
C VAL A 76 -2.88 -5.05 13.23
N ALA A 77 -1.92 -5.81 12.72
CA ALA A 77 -0.79 -6.29 13.51
C ALA A 77 0.23 -5.17 13.77
N ALA A 78 1.09 -5.39 14.75
CA ALA A 78 2.19 -4.48 15.00
C ALA A 78 3.06 -4.36 13.75
N ALA A 79 3.26 -3.14 13.25
CA ALA A 79 4.04 -2.92 12.05
C ALA A 79 5.51 -3.18 12.30
N ASP A 80 6.10 -4.11 11.52
CA ASP A 80 7.55 -4.28 11.49
C ASP A 80 8.15 -3.08 10.74
N PRO A 81 9.00 -2.27 11.40
CA PRO A 81 9.61 -1.11 10.74
C PRO A 81 10.38 -1.47 9.47
N GLN A 82 11.00 -2.65 9.44
CA GLN A 82 11.75 -3.10 8.28
C GLN A 82 10.83 -3.40 7.10
N LEU A 83 9.70 -4.06 7.34
CA LEU A 83 8.70 -4.33 6.30
C LEU A 83 8.12 -3.04 5.74
N LEU A 84 7.84 -2.06 6.60
CA LEU A 84 7.37 -0.74 6.18
C LEU A 84 8.40 -0.04 5.30
N ARG A 85 9.67 -0.11 5.70
CA ARG A 85 10.76 0.49 4.93
C ARG A 85 10.89 -0.15 3.55
N GLU A 86 10.86 -1.48 3.49
CA GLU A 86 10.95 -2.21 2.22
C GLU A 86 9.81 -1.85 1.27
N GLU A 87 8.60 -1.75 1.80
CA GLU A 87 7.42 -1.38 1.01
C GLU A 87 7.53 0.06 0.49
N LYS A 88 8.01 0.98 1.32
CA LYS A 88 8.24 2.37 0.92
C LYS A 88 9.35 2.48 -0.13
N MET A 89 10.41 1.69 0.01
CA MET A 89 11.48 1.63 -1.00
C MET A 89 10.96 1.14 -2.33
N ARG A 90 10.09 0.14 -2.33
CA ARG A 90 9.46 -0.36 -3.55
C ARG A 90 8.60 0.70 -4.24
N GLN A 91 7.79 1.41 -3.46
CA GLN A 91 6.98 2.52 -3.98
C GLN A 91 7.86 3.61 -4.59
N LEU A 92 8.95 3.93 -3.91
CA LEU A 92 9.91 4.94 -4.39
C LEU A 92 10.54 4.52 -5.72
N GLU A 93 10.96 3.27 -5.82
CA GLU A 93 11.54 2.73 -7.06
C GLU A 93 10.54 2.81 -8.21
N ASP A 94 9.27 2.48 -7.97
CA ASP A 94 8.23 2.58 -8.98
C ASP A 94 8.03 4.01 -9.46
N LEU A 95 8.03 4.96 -8.55
CA LEU A 95 7.90 6.39 -8.89
C LEU A 95 9.10 6.89 -9.68
N LEU A 96 10.30 6.47 -9.30
CA LEU A 96 11.52 6.82 -10.03
C LEU A 96 11.53 6.20 -11.43
N GLN A 97 11.03 4.98 -11.56
CA GLN A 97 10.93 4.33 -12.88
C GLN A 97 9.98 5.09 -13.79
N LYS A 98 8.86 5.57 -13.25
CA LYS A 98 7.92 6.42 -14.00
C LYS A 98 8.58 7.73 -14.42
N ALA A 99 9.36 8.31 -13.53
CA ALA A 99 10.11 9.56 -13.84
C ALA A 99 11.12 9.32 -14.97
N VAL A 100 11.85 8.21 -14.91
CA VAL A 100 12.81 7.82 -15.95
C VAL A 100 12.10 7.63 -17.29
N ASN A 101 10.99 6.90 -17.28
CA ASN A 101 10.22 6.66 -18.51
C ASN A 101 9.75 7.97 -19.14
N LEU A 102 9.24 8.88 -18.34
CA LEU A 102 8.78 10.17 -18.81
C LEU A 102 9.93 10.98 -19.40
N SER A 103 11.08 10.96 -18.78
CA SER A 103 12.25 11.70 -19.28
C SER A 103 12.74 11.15 -20.62
N GLN A 104 12.72 9.83 -20.78
CA GLN A 104 13.12 9.19 -22.03
C GLN A 104 12.16 9.51 -23.18
N GLU A 105 10.85 9.56 -22.89
CA GLU A 105 9.82 9.88 -23.88
C GLU A 105 9.97 11.31 -24.43
N HIS A 106 10.48 12.23 -23.64
CA HIS A 106 10.55 13.65 -24.00
C HIS A 106 11.98 14.17 -24.17
N GLY A 107 12.96 13.28 -24.22
CA GLY A 107 14.35 13.66 -24.48
C GLY A 107 15.01 14.45 -23.36
N ILE A 108 14.53 14.29 -22.14
CA ILE A 108 15.13 14.90 -20.95
C ILE A 108 16.37 14.10 -20.57
N SER A 109 17.51 14.75 -20.42
CA SER A 109 18.77 14.08 -20.15
C SER A 109 18.86 13.60 -18.69
N LEU A 110 19.75 12.66 -18.45
CA LEU A 110 20.06 12.20 -17.10
C LEU A 110 20.52 13.35 -16.22
N GLU A 111 21.32 14.27 -16.78
CA GLU A 111 21.82 15.44 -16.05
C GLU A 111 20.66 16.33 -15.58
N GLU A 112 19.71 16.60 -16.45
CA GLU A 112 18.52 17.40 -16.11
C GLU A 112 17.68 16.73 -15.04
N LEU A 113 17.47 15.42 -15.17
CA LEU A 113 16.70 14.64 -14.19
C LEU A 113 17.39 14.63 -12.83
N THR A 114 18.71 14.45 -12.82
CA THR A 114 19.52 14.48 -11.60
C THR A 114 19.47 15.85 -10.94
N GLN A 115 19.51 16.93 -11.71
CA GLN A 115 19.41 18.29 -11.19
C GLN A 115 18.06 18.53 -10.50
N ILE A 116 16.98 18.09 -11.13
CA ILE A 116 15.63 18.22 -10.55
C ILE A 116 15.57 17.48 -9.20
N LEU A 117 16.07 16.25 -9.18
CA LEU A 117 16.08 15.44 -7.95
C LEU A 117 16.91 16.10 -6.86
N THR A 118 18.09 16.58 -7.20
CA THR A 118 19.00 17.26 -6.26
C THR A 118 18.35 18.51 -5.67
N LEU A 119 17.69 19.33 -6.49
CA LEU A 119 17.00 20.52 -6.03
C LEU A 119 15.86 20.19 -5.07
N LYS A 120 15.11 19.15 -5.35
CA LYS A 120 14.01 18.71 -4.50
C LYS A 120 14.52 18.20 -3.15
N ILE A 121 15.56 17.42 -3.15
CA ILE A 121 16.20 16.91 -1.92
C ILE A 121 16.79 18.06 -1.12
N GLY A 122 17.46 18.99 -1.79
CA GLY A 122 18.05 20.15 -1.14
C GLY A 122 17.03 21.01 -0.41
N ARG A 123 15.87 21.23 -1.02
CA ARG A 123 14.76 21.95 -0.37
C ARG A 123 14.21 21.20 0.84
N ALA A 124 14.05 19.90 0.73
CA ALA A 124 13.58 19.07 1.85
C ALA A 124 14.59 19.09 3.00
N SER A 125 15.88 18.97 2.69
CA SER A 125 16.95 19.02 3.71
C SER A 125 16.98 20.36 4.46
N CYS A 126 16.75 21.46 3.74
CA CYS A 126 16.66 22.78 4.35
C CYS A 126 15.50 22.88 5.33
N ARG A 127 14.37 22.26 5.03
CA ARG A 127 13.20 22.24 5.92
C ARG A 127 13.46 21.42 7.18
N GLU A 128 14.18 20.33 7.07
CA GLU A 128 14.46 19.44 8.18
C GLU A 128 15.45 20.03 9.18
N ARG A 129 16.27 20.98 8.75
CA ARG A 129 17.26 21.61 9.62
C ARG A 129 16.73 22.75 10.48
N VAL A 130 15.49 23.10 10.28
CA VAL A 130 14.81 24.09 11.10
C VAL A 130 14.06 23.47 12.27
#